data_2b86546d36c0e2a8464690110f6004b3
#
_entry.id   2b86546d36c0e2a8464690110f6004b3
#
_cell.length_a   1.000
_cell.length_b   1.000
_cell.length_c   1.000
_cell.angle_alpha   90.00
_cell.angle_beta   90.00
_cell.angle_gamma   90.00
#
_symmetry.space_group_name_H-M   'P 1'
#
loop_
_entity.id
_entity.type
_entity.pdbx_description
1 polymer ?
#
loop_
_entity_poly.entity_id
_entity_poly.type
_entity_poly.pdbx_seq_one_letter_code
_entity_poly.pdbx_strand_id
1 'polypeptide(L)'
;MDNCAIRPRPPALRFCFRVCLMILLLLSNRLWAADPAPAQKAQLQSKPNRCVALHQGQVCYQDVVLSWQVDQASEYCLYQQHAEQPLHCWQSVSSGQYSYAFASDTSVKLQLVNAQTKTLVAETLVEVAWVYKANTRRKTHWRLF
;
A
#
# COMPACT_ATOMS: atom_id res chain seq x y z
N MET A 1 -3.67 36.95 -73.60
CA MET A 1 -3.07 35.64 -73.76
C MET A 1 -1.76 35.64 -72.99
N ASP A 2 -1.85 35.40 -71.69
CA ASP A 2 -0.72 35.53 -70.77
C ASP A 2 -0.26 34.18 -70.30
N ASN A 3 0.94 33.75 -70.81
CA ASN A 3 1.61 32.54 -70.44
C ASN A 3 2.20 32.67 -69.00
N CYS A 4 1.57 32.08 -68.05
CA CYS A 4 2.10 31.93 -66.68
C CYS A 4 3.19 30.84 -66.73
N ALA A 5 4.45 31.23 -66.88
CA ALA A 5 5.61 30.34 -66.86
C ALA A 5 5.85 29.91 -65.38
N ILE A 6 5.57 28.65 -65.09
CA ILE A 6 5.90 28.02 -63.81
C ILE A 6 7.42 27.84 -63.72
N ARG A 7 8.10 28.69 -62.95
CA ARG A 7 9.56 28.53 -62.69
C ARG A 7 9.79 27.28 -61.83
N PRO A 8 10.68 26.37 -62.27
CA PRO A 8 11.08 25.22 -61.46
C PRO A 8 11.89 25.70 -60.28
N ARG A 9 11.45 25.30 -59.05
CA ARG A 9 12.15 25.59 -57.81
C ARG A 9 13.49 24.89 -57.78
N PRO A 10 14.61 25.55 -57.34
CA PRO A 10 15.95 24.96 -57.33
C PRO A 10 16.01 23.71 -56.44
N PRO A 11 16.77 22.68 -56.83
CA PRO A 11 16.82 21.39 -56.12
C PRO A 11 17.34 21.49 -54.67
N ALA A 12 18.12 22.55 -54.37
CA ALA A 12 18.63 22.84 -53.03
C ALA A 12 17.52 23.06 -51.97
N LEU A 13 16.40 23.67 -52.36
CA LEU A 13 15.30 23.93 -51.45
C LEU A 13 14.54 22.67 -51.04
N ARG A 14 14.48 21.68 -51.92
CA ARG A 14 13.87 20.37 -51.67
C ARG A 14 14.73 19.51 -50.75
N PHE A 15 16.05 19.66 -50.84
CA PHE A 15 16.99 18.95 -50.00
C PHE A 15 16.95 19.48 -48.55
N CYS A 16 16.93 20.81 -48.34
CA CYS A 16 16.81 21.45 -47.06
C CYS A 16 15.48 21.08 -46.35
N PHE A 17 14.37 21.03 -47.08
CA PHE A 17 13.07 20.66 -46.53
C PHE A 17 13.02 19.19 -46.07
N ARG A 18 13.64 18.27 -46.81
CA ARG A 18 13.76 16.86 -46.43
C ARG A 18 14.63 16.64 -45.20
N VAL A 19 15.74 17.37 -45.08
CA VAL A 19 16.64 17.31 -43.94
C VAL A 19 15.97 17.87 -42.70
N CYS A 20 15.25 19.00 -42.79
CA CYS A 20 14.48 19.57 -41.69
C CYS A 20 13.37 18.64 -41.21
N LEU A 21 12.66 17.97 -42.15
CA LEU A 21 11.60 17.01 -41.80
C LEU A 21 12.16 15.78 -41.06
N MET A 22 13.34 15.29 -41.50
CA MET A 22 14.04 14.17 -40.83
C MET A 22 14.50 14.55 -39.39
N ILE A 23 15.01 15.77 -39.22
CA ILE A 23 15.42 16.28 -37.89
C ILE A 23 14.21 16.44 -36.97
N LEU A 24 13.08 16.94 -37.49
CA LEU A 24 11.84 17.05 -36.74
C LEU A 24 11.28 15.67 -36.30
N LEU A 25 11.39 14.65 -37.14
CA LEU A 25 10.98 13.28 -36.85
C LEU A 25 11.89 12.60 -35.81
N LEU A 26 13.18 12.97 -35.78
CA LEU A 26 14.14 12.46 -34.79
C LEU A 26 13.98 13.13 -33.41
N LEU A 27 13.46 14.35 -33.37
CA LEU A 27 13.21 15.10 -32.12
C LEU A 27 11.89 14.71 -31.44
N SER A 28 10.93 14.13 -32.16
CA SER A 28 9.63 13.73 -31.62
C SER A 28 9.64 12.42 -30.85
N ASN A 29 10.75 11.66 -30.80
CA ASN A 29 10.86 10.41 -30.06
C ASN A 29 11.32 10.57 -28.60
N ARG A 30 11.36 11.79 -28.08
CA ARG A 30 11.46 12.02 -26.66
C ARG A 30 10.06 11.95 -26.00
N LEU A 31 9.37 10.83 -26.19
CA LEU A 31 8.34 10.41 -25.24
C LEU A 31 9.06 10.22 -23.90
N TRP A 32 8.90 11.17 -23.04
CA TRP A 32 9.25 11.01 -21.65
C TRP A 32 8.37 9.85 -21.15
N ALA A 33 8.96 8.68 -21.03
CA ALA A 33 8.42 7.68 -20.15
C ALA A 33 8.48 8.34 -18.76
N ALA A 34 7.32 8.83 -18.27
CA ALA A 34 7.19 9.19 -16.88
C ALA A 34 7.48 7.90 -16.11
N ASP A 35 8.62 7.84 -15.43
CA ASP A 35 8.88 6.78 -14.47
C ASP A 35 7.65 6.68 -13.57
N PRO A 36 7.06 5.48 -13.40
CA PRO A 36 5.98 5.33 -12.43
C PRO A 36 6.53 5.83 -11.11
N ALA A 37 5.89 6.88 -10.57
CA ALA A 37 6.26 7.42 -9.27
C ALA A 37 6.43 6.24 -8.31
N PRO A 38 7.53 6.17 -7.53
CA PRO A 38 7.78 5.06 -6.63
C PRO A 38 6.53 4.86 -5.79
N ALA A 39 5.95 3.66 -5.87
CA ALA A 39 4.74 3.34 -5.13
C ALA A 39 4.99 3.73 -3.67
N GLN A 40 4.24 4.68 -3.17
CA GLN A 40 4.34 5.17 -1.80
C GLN A 40 4.27 3.96 -0.88
N LYS A 41 5.39 3.62 -0.24
CA LYS A 41 5.46 2.52 0.72
C LYS A 41 4.85 2.97 2.03
N ALA A 42 3.53 3.10 2.04
CA ALA A 42 2.82 3.22 3.28
C ALA A 42 2.98 1.91 4.06
N GLN A 43 3.42 2.01 5.31
CA GLN A 43 3.62 0.87 6.20
C GLN A 43 2.83 1.10 7.48
N LEU A 44 2.10 0.07 7.90
CA LEU A 44 1.49 -0.02 9.22
C LEU A 44 1.93 -1.34 9.85
N GLN A 45 2.51 -1.29 11.04
CA GLN A 45 3.02 -2.45 11.75
C GLN A 45 2.42 -2.51 13.14
N SER A 46 2.18 -3.73 13.62
CA SER A 46 1.75 -4.03 14.99
C SER A 46 2.83 -4.82 15.72
N LYS A 47 3.16 -4.42 16.94
CA LYS A 47 4.10 -5.14 17.80
C LYS A 47 3.54 -5.26 19.22
N PRO A 48 3.35 -6.50 19.70
CA PRO A 48 3.38 -7.75 18.95
C PRO A 48 2.22 -7.87 17.95
N ASN A 49 2.41 -8.67 16.91
CA ASN A 49 1.38 -8.92 15.88
C ASN A 49 0.54 -10.18 16.15
N ARG A 50 0.80 -10.85 17.27
CA ARG A 50 0.10 -12.07 17.67
C ARG A 50 -0.17 -12.08 19.17
N CYS A 51 -1.41 -12.36 19.51
CA CYS A 51 -1.87 -12.60 20.88
C CYS A 51 -2.21 -14.08 21.05
N VAL A 52 -1.75 -14.72 22.12
CA VAL A 52 -1.93 -16.16 22.34
C VAL A 52 -2.85 -16.41 23.53
N ALA A 53 -4.03 -16.95 23.27
CA ALA A 53 -4.97 -17.42 24.28
C ALA A 53 -4.73 -18.88 24.66
N LEU A 54 -5.17 -19.32 25.82
CA LEU A 54 -5.04 -20.71 26.24
C LEU A 54 -6.02 -21.64 25.51
N HIS A 55 -7.22 -21.15 25.25
CA HIS A 55 -8.31 -21.91 24.63
C HIS A 55 -8.91 -21.16 23.44
N GLN A 56 -9.47 -21.89 22.50
CA GLN A 56 -10.24 -21.33 21.40
C GLN A 56 -11.48 -20.60 21.94
N GLY A 57 -11.74 -19.38 21.40
CA GLY A 57 -12.85 -18.53 21.83
C GLY A 57 -12.60 -17.78 23.15
N GLN A 58 -11.42 -17.91 23.74
CA GLN A 58 -11.03 -17.11 24.90
C GLN A 58 -10.53 -15.74 24.44
N VAL A 59 -11.02 -14.69 25.09
CA VAL A 59 -10.54 -13.33 24.85
C VAL A 59 -9.06 -13.23 25.23
N CYS A 60 -8.25 -12.75 24.28
CA CYS A 60 -6.84 -12.48 24.48
C CYS A 60 -6.66 -11.00 24.77
N TYR A 61 -5.94 -10.68 25.84
CA TYR A 61 -5.65 -9.31 26.29
C TYR A 61 -4.17 -9.02 26.12
N GLN A 62 -3.84 -7.96 25.40
CA GLN A 62 -2.45 -7.58 25.17
C GLN A 62 -2.32 -6.11 24.77
N ASP A 63 -1.28 -5.44 25.24
CA ASP A 63 -0.94 -4.12 24.74
C ASP A 63 -0.15 -4.27 23.43
N VAL A 64 -0.65 -3.64 22.38
CA VAL A 64 -0.07 -3.67 21.02
C VAL A 64 0.34 -2.26 20.66
N VAL A 65 1.60 -2.08 20.31
CA VAL A 65 2.09 -0.81 19.75
C VAL A 65 1.94 -0.85 18.25
N LEU A 66 1.14 0.06 17.73
CA LEU A 66 0.96 0.30 16.31
C LEU A 66 1.89 1.42 15.87
N SER A 67 2.71 1.18 14.88
CA SER A 67 3.59 2.19 14.27
C SER A 67 3.35 2.24 12.78
N TRP A 68 3.33 3.46 12.24
CA TRP A 68 3.10 3.66 10.82
C TRP A 68 3.98 4.75 10.25
N GLN A 69 4.22 4.66 8.94
CA GLN A 69 4.97 5.64 8.17
C GLN A 69 4.44 5.70 6.75
N VAL A 70 4.38 6.91 6.20
CA VAL A 70 3.97 7.24 4.83
C VAL A 70 4.87 8.33 4.27
N ASP A 71 4.92 8.48 2.96
CA ASP A 71 5.81 9.46 2.32
C ASP A 71 5.29 10.90 2.40
N GLN A 72 3.98 11.09 2.48
CA GLN A 72 3.37 12.43 2.47
C GLN A 72 2.73 12.74 3.82
N ALA A 73 3.04 13.92 4.38
CA ALA A 73 2.35 14.42 5.54
C ALA A 73 0.90 14.81 5.18
N SER A 74 -0.06 14.27 5.92
CA SER A 74 -1.49 14.55 5.75
C SER A 74 -2.22 14.26 7.06
N GLU A 75 -3.53 14.23 7.01
CA GLU A 75 -4.38 13.77 8.10
C GLU A 75 -4.67 12.28 7.95
N TYR A 76 -4.29 11.48 8.96
CA TYR A 76 -4.48 10.04 8.97
C TYR A 76 -5.23 9.59 10.21
N CYS A 77 -6.17 8.68 10.01
CA CYS A 77 -6.93 8.06 11.10
C CYS A 77 -6.76 6.55 11.08
N LEU A 78 -6.61 5.97 12.26
CA LEU A 78 -6.52 4.54 12.50
C LEU A 78 -7.89 4.00 12.87
N TYR A 79 -8.32 2.97 12.16
CA TYR A 79 -9.60 2.29 12.39
C TYR A 79 -9.38 0.81 12.69
N GLN A 80 -10.26 0.25 13.48
CA GLN A 80 -10.50 -1.18 13.48
C GLN A 80 -11.42 -1.52 12.30
N GLN A 81 -11.19 -2.63 11.62
CA GLN A 81 -12.03 -3.06 10.50
C GLN A 81 -13.51 -3.10 10.92
N HIS A 82 -14.38 -2.53 10.09
CA HIS A 82 -15.82 -2.39 10.31
C HIS A 82 -16.24 -1.43 11.46
N ALA A 83 -15.29 -0.73 12.08
CA ALA A 83 -15.63 0.30 13.05
C ALA A 83 -15.97 1.62 12.35
N GLU A 84 -17.02 2.28 12.82
CA GLU A 84 -17.43 3.59 12.31
C GLU A 84 -16.57 4.73 12.88
N GLN A 85 -16.04 4.54 14.09
CA GLN A 85 -15.24 5.53 14.79
C GLN A 85 -13.75 5.18 14.72
N PRO A 86 -12.87 6.18 14.50
CA PRO A 86 -11.44 5.97 14.53
C PRO A 86 -10.96 5.71 15.98
N LEU A 87 -9.95 4.87 16.12
CA LEU A 87 -9.22 4.68 17.36
C LEU A 87 -8.39 5.92 17.70
N HIS A 88 -7.78 6.52 16.69
CA HIS A 88 -6.98 7.73 16.82
C HIS A 88 -6.78 8.42 15.47
N CYS A 89 -6.66 9.76 15.48
CA CYS A 89 -6.33 10.55 14.29
C CYS A 89 -5.12 11.44 14.57
N TRP A 90 -4.31 11.63 13.53
CA TRP A 90 -3.15 12.53 13.51
C TRP A 90 -3.34 13.57 12.42
N GLN A 91 -2.87 14.79 12.67
CA GLN A 91 -2.96 15.90 11.73
C GLN A 91 -1.57 16.30 11.23
N SER A 92 -1.43 16.48 9.92
CA SER A 92 -0.23 17.00 9.27
C SER A 92 1.07 16.24 9.61
N VAL A 93 1.00 14.90 9.69
CA VAL A 93 2.16 14.03 9.99
C VAL A 93 2.34 12.97 8.92
N SER A 94 3.56 12.47 8.78
CA SER A 94 3.93 11.36 7.90
C SER A 94 4.24 10.06 8.65
N SER A 95 4.24 10.09 9.99
CA SER A 95 4.45 8.91 10.82
C SER A 95 3.78 9.09 12.17
N GLY A 96 3.50 7.98 12.85
CA GLY A 96 2.92 8.02 14.18
C GLY A 96 2.99 6.68 14.90
N GLN A 97 2.68 6.73 16.18
CA GLN A 97 2.52 5.56 17.04
C GLN A 97 1.25 5.66 17.85
N TYR A 98 0.65 4.52 18.16
CA TYR A 98 -0.51 4.40 19.01
C TYR A 98 -0.44 3.12 19.84
N SER A 99 -0.67 3.24 21.16
CA SER A 99 -0.76 2.08 22.04
C SER A 99 -2.22 1.63 22.08
N TYR A 100 -2.46 0.41 21.62
CA TYR A 100 -3.79 -0.19 21.53
C TYR A 100 -3.93 -1.31 22.54
N ALA A 101 -4.85 -1.14 23.49
CA ALA A 101 -5.23 -2.19 24.44
C ALA A 101 -6.10 -3.23 23.71
N PHE A 102 -5.44 -4.25 23.17
CA PHE A 102 -6.09 -5.32 22.42
C PHE A 102 -6.86 -6.23 23.36
N ALA A 103 -8.13 -6.45 23.05
CA ALA A 103 -9.01 -7.37 23.75
C ALA A 103 -9.97 -8.01 22.74
N SER A 104 -9.68 -9.23 22.29
CA SER A 104 -10.51 -9.94 21.31
C SER A 104 -10.31 -11.45 21.40
N ASP A 105 -11.31 -12.20 21.03
CA ASP A 105 -11.28 -13.65 20.84
C ASP A 105 -11.00 -14.06 19.39
N THR A 106 -10.99 -13.07 18.49
CA THR A 106 -10.72 -13.23 17.05
C THR A 106 -9.66 -12.26 16.59
N SER A 107 -8.99 -12.61 15.47
CA SER A 107 -8.00 -11.74 14.83
C SER A 107 -8.63 -10.43 14.37
N VAL A 108 -7.96 -9.32 14.64
CA VAL A 108 -8.45 -7.96 14.34
C VAL A 108 -7.56 -7.30 13.30
N LYS A 109 -8.17 -6.82 12.24
CA LYS A 109 -7.51 -6.02 11.21
C LYS A 109 -7.61 -4.54 11.59
N LEU A 110 -6.48 -3.85 11.52
CA LEU A 110 -6.36 -2.41 11.76
C LEU A 110 -5.98 -1.73 10.46
N GLN A 111 -6.59 -0.58 10.19
CA GLN A 111 -6.53 0.12 8.92
C GLN A 111 -6.15 1.58 9.13
N LEU A 112 -5.12 2.03 8.42
CA LEU A 112 -4.74 3.42 8.33
C LEU A 112 -5.43 4.04 7.11
N VAL A 113 -6.22 5.07 7.32
CA VAL A 113 -7.01 5.74 6.28
C VAL A 113 -6.60 7.20 6.22
N ASN A 114 -6.42 7.74 5.03
CA ASN A 114 -6.28 9.17 4.83
C ASN A 114 -7.64 9.84 5.08
N ALA A 115 -7.70 10.76 6.05
CA ALA A 115 -8.94 11.38 6.49
C ALA A 115 -9.56 12.30 5.44
N GLN A 116 -8.74 12.88 4.55
CA GLN A 116 -9.19 13.82 3.50
C GLN A 116 -9.74 13.07 2.29
N THR A 117 -8.99 12.07 1.79
CA THR A 117 -9.35 11.31 0.58
C THR A 117 -10.23 10.09 0.86
N LYS A 118 -10.37 9.70 2.13
CA LYS A 118 -11.08 8.48 2.58
C LYS A 118 -10.51 7.19 1.98
N THR A 119 -9.24 7.22 1.56
CA THR A 119 -8.57 6.06 0.98
C THR A 119 -7.83 5.25 2.04
N LEU A 120 -7.91 3.92 1.92
CA LEU A 120 -7.09 3.01 2.69
C LEU A 120 -5.62 3.15 2.26
N VAL A 121 -4.74 3.42 3.21
CA VAL A 121 -3.31 3.69 2.98
C VAL A 121 -2.46 2.47 3.33
N ALA A 122 -2.74 1.86 4.48
CA ALA A 122 -2.05 0.66 4.94
C ALA A 122 -2.93 -0.14 5.89
N GLU A 123 -2.66 -1.43 6.02
CA GLU A 123 -3.35 -2.29 6.98
C GLU A 123 -2.38 -3.25 7.68
N THR A 124 -2.75 -3.68 8.88
CA THR A 124 -2.05 -4.72 9.64
C THR A 124 -3.05 -5.62 10.33
N LEU A 125 -2.62 -6.84 10.67
CA LEU A 125 -3.43 -7.83 11.36
C LEU A 125 -2.79 -8.13 12.71
N VAL A 126 -3.58 -8.08 13.77
CA VAL A 126 -3.24 -8.67 15.06
C VAL A 126 -3.91 -10.04 15.12
N GLU A 127 -3.10 -11.09 15.03
CA GLU A 127 -3.61 -12.45 15.07
C GLU A 127 -3.94 -12.89 16.49
N VAL A 128 -5.08 -13.57 16.67
CA VAL A 128 -5.37 -14.36 17.86
C VAL A 128 -5.10 -15.82 17.56
N ALA A 129 -4.15 -16.39 18.31
CA ALA A 129 -3.83 -17.80 18.26
C ALA A 129 -4.19 -18.44 19.59
N TRP A 130 -4.40 -19.75 19.62
CA TRP A 130 -4.62 -20.51 20.85
C TRP A 130 -3.70 -21.72 20.92
N VAL A 131 -3.37 -22.09 22.15
CA VAL A 131 -2.58 -23.30 22.41
C VAL A 131 -3.51 -24.49 22.36
N TYR A 132 -3.60 -25.13 21.18
CA TYR A 132 -4.33 -26.38 21.07
C TYR A 132 -3.54 -27.51 21.74
N LYS A 133 -3.89 -27.92 22.97
CA LYS A 133 -3.50 -29.22 23.49
C LYS A 133 -4.35 -30.27 22.76
N ALA A 134 -3.81 -30.80 21.68
CA ALA A 134 -4.31 -32.06 21.15
C ALA A 134 -4.19 -33.07 22.29
N ASN A 135 -5.33 -33.44 22.87
CA ASN A 135 -5.40 -34.46 23.91
C ASN A 135 -5.21 -35.82 23.24
N THR A 136 -4.00 -36.04 22.72
CA THR A 136 -3.56 -37.36 22.30
C THR A 136 -3.37 -38.16 23.60
N ARG A 137 -4.51 -38.58 24.18
CA ARG A 137 -4.49 -39.73 25.07
C ARG A 137 -3.89 -40.88 24.26
N ARG A 138 -2.58 -41.03 24.32
CA ARG A 138 -1.97 -42.32 24.00
C ARG A 138 -2.63 -43.28 24.97
N LYS A 139 -3.55 -44.13 24.46
CA LYS A 139 -4.01 -45.31 25.14
C LYS A 139 -2.78 -46.22 25.20
N THR A 140 -1.96 -46.03 26.23
CA THR A 140 -0.95 -47.02 26.60
C THR A 140 -1.74 -48.22 27.07
N HIS A 141 -1.85 -49.16 26.17
CA HIS A 141 -2.41 -50.47 26.49
C HIS A 141 -1.32 -51.22 27.31
N TRP A 142 -1.32 -50.95 28.61
CA TRP A 142 -0.57 -51.79 29.56
C TRP A 142 -1.25 -53.14 29.60
N ARG A 143 -0.71 -54.11 28.84
CA ARG A 143 -1.03 -55.51 29.07
C ARG A 143 -0.29 -55.91 30.36
N LEU A 144 -1.01 -55.97 31.45
CA LEU A 144 -0.56 -56.72 32.63
C LEU A 144 -0.69 -58.19 32.29
N PHE A 145 0.39 -58.89 32.34
CA PHE A 145 0.47 -60.34 32.18
C PHE A 145 -0.12 -61.03 33.43
#